data_ffe45731f927f7540c24a1400157bc9c
#
_entry.id   ffe45731f927f7540c24a1400157bc9c
#
_cell.length_a   1.000
_cell.length_b   1.000
_cell.length_c   1.000
_cell.angle_alpha   90.00
_cell.angle_beta   90.00
_cell.angle_gamma   90.00
#
_symmetry.space_group_name_H-M   'P 1'
#
loop_
_entity.id
_entity.type
_entity.pdbx_description
1 polymer ?
#
loop_
_entity_poly.entity_id
_entity_poly.type
_entity_poly.pdbx_seq_one_letter_code
_entity_poly.pdbx_strand_id
1 'polypeptide(L)'
;MDVIELNSIETYCRVFELPFTHPLVGVVECNEPEKLKPYMINWGFYALFLKDMASCTITYGKTRYDHGDKSIIAFAPGQVCAFEAIPGKDPKFVGVLFHPDFIHGTGLGRNILRYSFFAYSSNEALHLSPSEFRIIRNLIEIIGTELEMATDDHTHGIICDNIQLLFDYCVRFYDRQFSERHELNRDVLQRFENLL
;
A
#
# COMPACT_ATOMS: atom_id res chain seq x y z
N MET A 1 8.35 7.24 21.57
CA MET A 1 8.78 7.02 20.16
C MET A 1 8.43 8.29 19.43
N ASP A 2 9.40 8.95 18.84
CA ASP A 2 9.16 10.21 18.11
C ASP A 2 8.40 9.94 16.83
N VAL A 3 7.51 10.87 16.44
CA VAL A 3 6.75 10.78 15.20
C VAL A 3 7.59 11.38 14.08
N ILE A 4 7.78 10.62 13.00
CA ILE A 4 8.41 11.12 11.77
C ILE A 4 7.31 11.74 10.93
N GLU A 5 7.41 13.05 10.68
CA GLU A 5 6.49 13.77 9.80
C GLU A 5 6.94 13.62 8.34
N LEU A 6 6.21 12.82 7.57
CA LEU A 6 6.48 12.60 6.15
C LEU A 6 5.60 13.52 5.29
N ASN A 7 5.95 14.80 5.23
CA ASN A 7 5.18 15.81 4.49
C ASN A 7 5.41 15.80 2.97
N SER A 8 6.43 15.08 2.49
CA SER A 8 6.75 14.97 1.06
C SER A 8 7.42 13.64 0.74
N ILE A 9 7.35 13.23 -0.53
CA ILE A 9 8.05 12.05 -1.05
C ILE A 9 9.56 12.22 -0.91
N GLU A 10 10.09 13.43 -1.11
CA GLU A 10 11.50 13.75 -0.88
C GLU A 10 11.93 13.42 0.57
N THR A 11 11.12 13.83 1.56
CA THR A 11 11.40 13.54 2.97
C THR A 11 11.41 12.03 3.22
N TYR A 12 10.47 11.29 2.63
CA TYR A 12 10.43 9.83 2.71
C TYR A 12 11.72 9.22 2.13
N CYS A 13 12.07 9.57 0.90
CA CYS A 13 13.28 9.05 0.25
C CYS A 13 14.56 9.36 1.06
N ARG A 14 14.67 10.56 1.61
CA ARG A 14 15.81 10.96 2.46
C ARG A 14 15.88 10.15 3.76
N VAL A 15 14.73 9.96 4.45
CA VAL A 15 14.67 9.22 5.73
C VAL A 15 15.04 7.75 5.54
N PHE A 16 14.59 7.17 4.42
CA PHE A 16 14.81 5.75 4.12
C PHE A 16 15.99 5.50 3.16
N GLU A 17 16.79 6.55 2.85
CA GLU A 17 17.96 6.49 1.95
C GLU A 17 17.63 5.86 0.59
N LEU A 18 16.47 6.22 0.03
CA LEU A 18 15.98 5.74 -1.26
C LEU A 18 16.21 6.79 -2.36
N PRO A 19 16.30 6.37 -3.63
CA PRO A 19 16.39 7.31 -4.74
C PRO A 19 15.15 8.22 -4.81
N PHE A 20 15.38 9.49 -5.11
CA PHE A 20 14.32 10.48 -5.31
C PHE A 20 14.30 10.89 -6.79
N THR A 21 13.16 10.74 -7.44
CA THR A 21 13.01 10.98 -8.89
C THR A 21 12.03 12.10 -9.21
N HIS A 22 10.90 12.19 -8.48
CA HIS A 22 9.86 13.18 -8.76
C HIS A 22 9.19 13.66 -7.46
N PRO A 23 8.87 14.97 -7.31
CA PRO A 23 8.36 15.54 -6.05
C PRO A 23 6.97 15.06 -5.65
N LEU A 24 6.11 14.70 -6.60
CA LEU A 24 4.70 14.41 -6.34
C LEU A 24 4.32 12.94 -6.54
N VAL A 25 5.19 12.11 -7.13
CA VAL A 25 4.94 10.67 -7.33
C VAL A 25 6.26 9.92 -7.32
N GLY A 26 6.28 8.67 -6.86
CA GLY A 26 7.48 7.84 -6.85
C GLY A 26 7.16 6.36 -6.73
N VAL A 27 8.05 5.54 -7.25
CA VAL A 27 8.11 4.10 -6.97
C VAL A 27 9.33 3.85 -6.09
N VAL A 28 9.12 3.10 -5.02
CA VAL A 28 10.17 2.77 -4.05
C VAL A 28 10.26 1.27 -3.87
N GLU A 29 11.48 0.76 -3.76
CA GLU A 29 11.74 -0.64 -3.48
C GLU A 29 12.69 -0.75 -2.28
N CYS A 30 12.38 -1.67 -1.36
CA CYS A 30 13.22 -1.96 -0.22
C CYS A 30 13.51 -3.46 -0.15
N ASN A 31 14.80 -3.78 -0.16
CA ASN A 31 15.32 -5.14 -0.07
C ASN A 31 16.39 -5.28 1.04
N GLU A 32 16.56 -4.26 1.89
CA GLU A 32 17.64 -4.19 2.87
C GLU A 32 17.13 -4.24 4.32
N PRO A 33 17.63 -5.19 5.15
CA PRO A 33 17.13 -5.41 6.51
C PRO A 33 17.43 -4.29 7.49
N GLU A 34 18.51 -3.53 7.29
CA GLU A 34 19.01 -2.55 8.25
C GLU A 34 18.14 -1.28 8.36
N LYS A 35 17.22 -1.09 7.44
CA LYS A 35 16.42 0.15 7.34
C LYS A 35 15.14 0.16 8.19
N LEU A 36 14.77 -0.95 8.82
CA LEU A 36 13.57 -1.03 9.67
C LEU A 36 13.91 -0.84 11.16
N LYS A 37 14.16 0.40 11.58
CA LYS A 37 14.12 0.76 13.01
C LYS A 37 12.65 0.93 13.43
N PRO A 38 12.29 0.75 14.72
CA PRO A 38 10.95 1.08 15.19
C PRO A 38 10.69 2.57 15.03
N TYR A 39 9.63 2.95 14.30
CA TYR A 39 9.23 4.36 14.15
C TYR A 39 7.72 4.51 14.13
N MET A 40 7.29 5.72 14.44
CA MET A 40 5.95 6.19 14.20
C MET A 40 5.97 7.18 13.04
N ILE A 41 5.07 7.02 12.10
CA ILE A 41 4.99 7.85 10.87
C ILE A 41 3.66 8.54 10.84
N ASN A 42 3.68 9.85 10.57
CA ASN A 42 2.53 10.61 10.11
C ASN A 42 2.66 10.83 8.60
N TRP A 43 1.73 10.27 7.83
CA TRP A 43 1.76 10.31 6.37
C TRP A 43 1.15 11.60 5.84
N GLY A 44 1.88 12.35 5.02
CA GLY A 44 1.40 13.55 4.31
C GLY A 44 0.95 13.28 2.87
N PHE A 45 1.10 12.05 2.39
CA PHE A 45 0.76 11.63 1.03
C PHE A 45 0.20 10.22 1.02
N TYR A 46 -0.34 9.79 -0.11
CA TYR A 46 -0.81 8.42 -0.31
C TYR A 46 0.37 7.48 -0.55
N ALA A 47 0.33 6.32 0.08
CA ALA A 47 1.30 5.26 -0.11
C ALA A 47 0.59 3.91 -0.23
N LEU A 48 0.99 3.11 -1.20
CA LEU A 48 0.54 1.73 -1.36
C LEU A 48 1.77 0.84 -1.51
N PHE A 49 1.92 -0.14 -0.62
CA PHE A 49 3.05 -1.07 -0.61
C PHE A 49 2.58 -2.48 -0.89
N LEU A 50 3.18 -3.09 -1.90
CA LEU A 50 3.11 -4.51 -2.18
C LEU A 50 4.23 -5.22 -1.42
N LYS A 51 3.88 -6.00 -0.42
CA LYS A 51 4.83 -6.75 0.43
C LYS A 51 4.98 -8.17 -0.05
N ASP A 52 6.21 -8.62 -0.27
CA ASP A 52 6.52 -10.02 -0.53
C ASP A 52 6.50 -10.83 0.78
N MET A 53 7.04 -10.26 1.86
CA MET A 53 7.09 -10.87 3.19
C MET A 53 6.66 -9.91 4.28
N ALA A 54 5.97 -10.42 5.30
CA ALA A 54 5.66 -9.68 6.52
C ALA A 54 6.93 -9.55 7.39
N SER A 55 7.59 -8.40 7.31
CA SER A 55 8.86 -8.11 8.01
C SER A 55 8.71 -7.14 9.18
N CYS A 56 7.54 -6.55 9.37
CA CYS A 56 7.25 -5.63 10.47
C CYS A 56 5.85 -5.84 11.01
N THR A 57 5.62 -5.41 12.24
CA THR A 57 4.29 -5.22 12.80
C THR A 57 3.88 -3.76 12.55
N ILE A 58 2.63 -3.55 12.17
CA ILE A 58 2.06 -2.22 11.95
C ILE A 58 0.91 -2.02 12.93
N THR A 59 0.88 -0.87 13.61
CA THR A 59 -0.21 -0.53 14.53
C THR A 59 -0.76 0.86 14.25
N TYR A 60 -2.09 0.98 14.25
CA TYR A 60 -2.85 2.22 14.23
C TYR A 60 -3.39 2.50 15.65
N GLY A 61 -2.82 3.46 16.33
CA GLY A 61 -3.18 3.72 17.73
C GLY A 61 -3.01 2.46 18.58
N LYS A 62 -4.11 1.84 19.03
CA LYS A 62 -4.12 0.61 19.82
C LYS A 62 -4.43 -0.65 19.00
N THR A 63 -4.76 -0.52 17.73
CA THR A 63 -5.19 -1.63 16.88
C THR A 63 -4.02 -2.10 16.02
N ARG A 64 -3.73 -3.39 16.08
CA ARG A 64 -2.75 -4.02 15.20
C ARG A 64 -3.35 -4.18 13.81
N TYR A 65 -2.61 -3.78 12.80
CA TYR A 65 -2.97 -4.00 11.41
C TYR A 65 -2.64 -5.45 11.04
N ASP A 66 -3.66 -6.20 10.60
CA ASP A 66 -3.48 -7.59 10.18
C ASP A 66 -2.94 -7.62 8.75
N HIS A 67 -1.69 -8.02 8.61
CA HIS A 67 -1.03 -8.17 7.31
C HIS A 67 -0.09 -9.38 7.34
N GLY A 68 -0.02 -10.09 6.21
CA GLY A 68 0.82 -11.27 6.00
C GLY A 68 1.80 -11.10 4.84
N ASP A 69 2.34 -12.23 4.41
CA ASP A 69 3.11 -12.32 3.17
C ASP A 69 2.20 -12.09 1.96
N LYS A 70 2.76 -11.57 0.87
CA LYS A 70 2.04 -11.28 -0.39
C LYS A 70 0.79 -10.46 -0.16
N SER A 71 0.94 -9.35 0.56
CA SER A 71 -0.16 -8.46 0.90
C SER A 71 0.08 -7.03 0.43
N ILE A 72 -1.03 -6.30 0.23
CA ILE A 72 -1.01 -4.87 0.02
C ILE A 72 -1.41 -4.17 1.31
N ILE A 73 -0.64 -3.14 1.66
CA ILE A 73 -0.97 -2.18 2.70
C ILE A 73 -1.02 -0.79 2.10
N ALA A 74 -1.95 0.03 2.56
CA ALA A 74 -2.15 1.38 2.03
C ALA A 74 -2.30 2.40 3.14
N PHE A 75 -1.78 3.60 2.91
CA PHE A 75 -1.83 4.73 3.83
C PHE A 75 -2.32 5.98 3.10
N ALA A 76 -3.16 6.76 3.78
CA ALA A 76 -3.64 8.05 3.30
C ALA A 76 -3.02 9.21 4.09
N PRO A 77 -3.02 10.44 3.54
CA PRO A 77 -2.60 11.62 4.27
C PRO A 77 -3.30 11.78 5.61
N GLY A 78 -2.56 12.16 6.65
CA GLY A 78 -3.03 12.33 8.02
C GLY A 78 -3.11 11.05 8.84
N GLN A 79 -2.81 9.89 8.28
CA GLN A 79 -2.75 8.65 9.05
C GLN A 79 -1.45 8.53 9.82
N VAL A 80 -1.57 8.15 11.11
CA VAL A 80 -0.42 7.90 11.99
C VAL A 80 -0.36 6.43 12.33
N CYS A 81 0.77 5.80 12.04
CA CYS A 81 1.00 4.39 12.34
C CYS A 81 2.41 4.14 12.87
N ALA A 82 2.53 3.13 13.73
CA ALA A 82 3.81 2.66 14.24
C ALA A 82 4.24 1.39 13.52
N PHE A 83 5.55 1.29 13.27
CA PHE A 83 6.21 0.15 12.62
C PHE A 83 7.24 -0.43 13.59
N GLU A 84 7.19 -1.74 13.78
CA GLU A 84 8.17 -2.49 14.56
C GLU A 84 8.71 -3.64 13.73
N ALA A 85 10.02 -3.71 13.54
CA ALA A 85 10.66 -4.79 12.80
C ALA A 85 10.44 -6.14 13.48
N ILE A 86 10.20 -7.19 12.71
CA ILE A 86 10.17 -8.57 13.19
C ILE A 86 11.60 -9.11 13.13
N PRO A 87 12.22 -9.49 14.25
CA PRO A 87 13.59 -10.00 14.27
C PRO A 87 13.79 -11.18 13.30
N GLY A 88 14.87 -11.13 12.52
CA GLY A 88 15.22 -12.19 11.56
C GLY A 88 14.37 -12.21 10.28
N LYS A 89 13.56 -11.17 10.03
CA LYS A 89 12.83 -11.00 8.77
C LYS A 89 13.27 -9.73 8.06
N ASP A 90 13.73 -9.90 6.84
CA ASP A 90 14.18 -8.79 6.00
C ASP A 90 12.98 -8.14 5.29
N PRO A 91 12.90 -6.80 5.23
CA PRO A 91 11.87 -6.12 4.48
C PRO A 91 12.07 -6.40 2.99
N LYS A 92 10.99 -6.81 2.34
CA LYS A 92 10.94 -6.94 0.89
C LYS A 92 9.61 -6.43 0.40
N PHE A 93 9.62 -5.23 -0.16
CA PHE A 93 8.43 -4.58 -0.69
C PHE A 93 8.77 -3.63 -1.83
N VAL A 94 7.78 -3.39 -2.66
CA VAL A 94 7.77 -2.32 -3.64
C VAL A 94 6.53 -1.47 -3.38
N GLY A 95 6.61 -0.15 -3.60
CA GLY A 95 5.47 0.73 -3.34
C GLY A 95 5.36 1.88 -4.30
N VAL A 96 4.13 2.38 -4.43
CA VAL A 96 3.81 3.62 -5.14
C VAL A 96 3.45 4.67 -4.10
N LEU A 97 4.12 5.82 -4.18
CA LEU A 97 3.89 7.01 -3.36
C LEU A 97 3.37 8.11 -4.27
N PHE A 98 2.33 8.85 -3.86
CA PHE A 98 1.87 10.02 -4.61
C PHE A 98 1.21 11.06 -3.70
N HIS A 99 1.56 12.32 -3.95
CA HIS A 99 0.99 13.46 -3.24
C HIS A 99 -0.44 13.75 -3.74
N PRO A 100 -1.37 14.25 -2.90
CA PRO A 100 -2.69 14.69 -3.34
C PRO A 100 -2.66 15.65 -4.54
N ASP A 101 -1.68 16.54 -4.61
CA ASP A 101 -1.54 17.50 -5.72
C ASP A 101 -1.26 16.82 -7.06
N PHE A 102 -0.62 15.63 -7.06
CA PHE A 102 -0.37 14.88 -8.28
C PHE A 102 -1.66 14.45 -8.99
N ILE A 103 -2.66 14.06 -8.20
CA ILE A 103 -3.95 13.56 -8.70
C ILE A 103 -5.03 14.65 -8.77
N HIS A 104 -4.71 15.88 -8.33
CA HIS A 104 -5.66 16.98 -8.33
C HIS A 104 -6.18 17.29 -9.75
N GLY A 105 -7.52 17.43 -9.90
CA GLY A 105 -8.17 17.68 -11.19
C GLY A 105 -8.34 16.45 -12.09
N THR A 106 -7.71 15.31 -11.77
CA THR A 106 -7.81 14.06 -12.54
C THR A 106 -9.05 13.23 -12.21
N GLY A 107 -9.34 12.20 -13.00
CA GLY A 107 -10.34 11.17 -12.70
C GLY A 107 -10.01 10.41 -11.41
N LEU A 108 -8.74 10.07 -11.22
CA LEU A 108 -8.24 9.41 -10.01
C LEU A 108 -8.51 10.26 -8.76
N GLY A 109 -8.18 11.57 -8.80
CA GLY A 109 -8.41 12.48 -7.69
C GLY A 109 -9.89 12.61 -7.30
N ARG A 110 -10.80 12.64 -8.29
CA ARG A 110 -12.25 12.66 -8.03
C ARG A 110 -12.76 11.38 -7.35
N ASN A 111 -12.09 10.25 -7.59
CA ASN A 111 -12.50 8.94 -7.11
C ASN A 111 -11.72 8.45 -5.89
N ILE A 112 -10.70 9.15 -5.44
CA ILE A 112 -9.77 8.67 -4.40
C ILE A 112 -10.47 8.23 -3.10
N LEU A 113 -11.51 8.93 -2.68
CA LEU A 113 -12.28 8.62 -1.47
C LEU A 113 -13.16 7.35 -1.60
N ARG A 114 -13.33 6.80 -2.81
CA ARG A 114 -14.08 5.55 -3.03
C ARG A 114 -13.25 4.31 -2.72
N TYR A 115 -11.93 4.45 -2.61
CA TYR A 115 -11.03 3.34 -2.29
C TYR A 115 -10.97 3.12 -0.79
N SER A 116 -11.78 2.17 -0.31
CA SER A 116 -11.97 1.87 1.12
C SER A 116 -10.69 1.41 1.83
N PHE A 117 -9.70 0.89 1.10
CA PHE A 117 -8.42 0.47 1.66
C PHE A 117 -7.53 1.64 2.13
N PHE A 118 -7.88 2.89 1.79
CA PHE A 118 -7.29 4.08 2.38
C PHE A 118 -8.05 4.58 3.62
N ALA A 119 -9.20 3.99 3.96
CA ALA A 119 -9.97 4.41 5.11
C ALA A 119 -9.26 4.01 6.42
N TYR A 120 -9.35 4.88 7.43
CA TYR A 120 -8.76 4.66 8.76
C TYR A 120 -9.32 3.41 9.46
N SER A 121 -10.49 2.96 9.08
CA SER A 121 -11.16 1.76 9.60
C SER A 121 -10.68 0.45 8.95
N SER A 122 -9.86 0.53 7.91
CA SER A 122 -9.32 -0.67 7.25
C SER A 122 -8.14 -1.21 8.05
N ASN A 123 -8.42 -2.13 8.99
CA ASN A 123 -7.41 -2.75 9.85
C ASN A 123 -6.81 -4.02 9.24
N GLU A 124 -7.07 -4.27 7.98
CA GLU A 124 -6.72 -5.50 7.30
C GLU A 124 -6.11 -5.24 5.93
N ALA A 125 -4.99 -5.91 5.69
CA ALA A 125 -4.34 -5.90 4.40
C ALA A 125 -5.12 -6.71 3.36
N LEU A 126 -4.94 -6.36 2.11
CA LEU A 126 -5.37 -7.18 1.00
C LEU A 126 -4.38 -8.32 0.79
N HIS A 127 -4.82 -9.55 1.00
CA HIS A 127 -4.03 -10.76 0.74
C HIS A 127 -4.20 -11.20 -0.71
N LEU A 128 -3.07 -11.44 -1.37
CA LEU A 128 -3.02 -11.72 -2.80
C LEU A 128 -2.66 -13.18 -3.10
N SER A 129 -3.35 -13.77 -4.06
CA SER A 129 -2.87 -14.98 -4.71
C SER A 129 -1.60 -14.71 -5.53
N PRO A 130 -0.81 -15.74 -5.91
CA PRO A 130 0.39 -15.54 -6.73
C PRO A 130 0.15 -14.85 -8.07
N SER A 131 -1.02 -15.03 -8.68
CA SER A 131 -1.39 -14.37 -9.93
C SER A 131 -1.74 -12.90 -9.73
N GLU A 132 -2.48 -12.57 -8.68
CA GLU A 132 -2.85 -11.20 -8.30
C GLU A 132 -1.59 -10.41 -7.92
N PHE A 133 -0.68 -11.00 -7.14
CA PHE A 133 0.59 -10.40 -6.79
C PHE A 133 1.39 -9.98 -8.04
N ARG A 134 1.47 -10.86 -9.05
CA ARG A 134 2.17 -10.53 -10.31
C ARG A 134 1.50 -9.37 -11.07
N ILE A 135 0.17 -9.32 -11.11
CA ILE A 135 -0.56 -8.23 -11.76
C ILE A 135 -0.21 -6.90 -11.10
N ILE A 136 -0.29 -6.82 -9.78
CA ILE A 136 0.01 -5.59 -9.02
C ILE A 136 1.47 -5.19 -9.20
N ARG A 137 2.40 -6.15 -9.10
CA ARG A 137 3.82 -5.88 -9.28
C ARG A 137 4.12 -5.30 -10.67
N ASN A 138 3.56 -5.90 -11.72
CA ASN A 138 3.74 -5.41 -13.10
C ASN A 138 3.23 -3.96 -13.27
N LEU A 139 2.09 -3.62 -12.67
CA LEU A 139 1.57 -2.24 -12.73
C LEU A 139 2.48 -1.25 -12.02
N ILE A 140 3.05 -1.61 -10.87
CA ILE A 140 4.02 -0.78 -10.16
C ILE A 140 5.31 -0.62 -11.00
N GLU A 141 5.78 -1.67 -11.64
CA GLU A 141 6.95 -1.63 -12.53
C GLU A 141 6.72 -0.74 -13.76
N ILE A 142 5.52 -0.75 -14.35
CA ILE A 142 5.14 0.16 -15.45
C ILE A 142 5.21 1.62 -14.98
N ILE A 143 4.66 1.94 -13.80
CA ILE A 143 4.72 3.29 -13.23
C ILE A 143 6.19 3.70 -13.01
N GLY A 144 7.01 2.81 -12.47
CA GLY A 144 8.45 3.06 -12.28
C GLY A 144 9.17 3.34 -13.58
N THR A 145 8.92 2.54 -14.61
CA THR A 145 9.50 2.72 -15.95
C THR A 145 9.11 4.07 -16.55
N GLU A 146 7.85 4.47 -16.42
CA GLU A 146 7.37 5.77 -16.93
C GLU A 146 8.06 6.95 -16.23
N LEU A 147 8.34 6.82 -14.91
CA LEU A 147 9.07 7.83 -14.14
C LEU A 147 10.56 7.95 -14.52
N GLU A 148 11.15 6.92 -15.11
CA GLU A 148 12.53 6.91 -15.60
C GLU A 148 12.68 7.46 -17.02
N MET A 149 11.58 7.53 -17.77
CA MET A 149 11.56 8.08 -19.14
C MET A 149 11.65 9.61 -19.12
N ALA A 150 11.98 10.18 -20.29
CA ALA A 150 11.92 11.62 -20.47
C ALA A 150 10.47 12.10 -20.34
N THR A 151 10.23 13.06 -19.47
CA THR A 151 8.90 13.63 -19.19
C THR A 151 8.36 14.35 -20.42
N ASP A 152 7.12 14.04 -20.82
CA ASP A 152 6.37 14.70 -21.88
C ASP A 152 4.92 15.01 -21.43
N ASP A 153 4.11 15.54 -22.33
CA ASP A 153 2.72 15.94 -22.06
C ASP A 153 1.79 14.74 -21.71
N HIS A 154 2.21 13.50 -21.95
CA HIS A 154 1.45 12.29 -21.71
C HIS A 154 1.83 11.60 -20.40
N THR A 155 3.05 11.80 -19.90
CA THR A 155 3.61 11.13 -18.71
C THR A 155 2.68 11.19 -17.51
N HIS A 156 2.15 12.38 -17.17
CA HIS A 156 1.23 12.54 -16.04
C HIS A 156 -0.05 11.70 -16.19
N GLY A 157 -0.64 11.71 -17.39
CA GLY A 157 -1.85 10.94 -17.69
C GLY A 157 -1.61 9.44 -17.59
N ILE A 158 -0.51 8.95 -18.20
CA ILE A 158 -0.12 7.54 -18.17
C ILE A 158 0.08 7.05 -16.74
N ILE A 159 0.76 7.82 -15.90
CA ILE A 159 0.97 7.45 -14.48
C ILE A 159 -0.36 7.41 -13.73
N CYS A 160 -1.22 8.43 -13.89
CA CYS A 160 -2.54 8.48 -13.24
C CYS A 160 -3.42 7.29 -13.64
N ASP A 161 -3.43 6.92 -14.93
CA ASP A 161 -4.24 5.81 -15.45
C ASP A 161 -3.73 4.46 -14.92
N ASN A 162 -2.41 4.29 -14.80
CA ASN A 162 -1.84 3.07 -14.22
C ASN A 162 -2.09 2.96 -12.71
N ILE A 163 -2.04 4.07 -11.95
CA ILE A 163 -2.43 4.09 -10.54
C ILE A 163 -3.92 3.77 -10.40
N GLN A 164 -4.77 4.35 -11.26
CA GLN A 164 -6.21 4.04 -11.29
C GLN A 164 -6.45 2.56 -11.54
N LEU A 165 -5.81 1.97 -12.55
CA LEU A 165 -5.93 0.55 -12.88
C LEU A 165 -5.44 -0.35 -11.73
N LEU A 166 -4.34 0.02 -11.08
CA LEU A 166 -3.84 -0.67 -9.90
C LEU A 166 -4.90 -0.69 -8.78
N PHE A 167 -5.55 0.44 -8.51
CA PHE A 167 -6.59 0.54 -7.49
C PHE A 167 -7.86 -0.23 -7.86
N ASP A 168 -8.25 -0.23 -9.12
CA ASP A 168 -9.40 -1.01 -9.60
C ASP A 168 -9.16 -2.52 -9.42
N TYR A 169 -7.93 -3.00 -9.64
CA TYR A 169 -7.56 -4.37 -9.28
C TYR A 169 -7.59 -4.61 -7.77
N CYS A 170 -7.11 -3.68 -6.96
CA CYS A 170 -7.19 -3.80 -5.50
C CYS A 170 -8.65 -3.93 -5.03
N VAL A 171 -9.58 -3.10 -5.52
CA VAL A 171 -11.01 -3.21 -5.22
C VAL A 171 -11.54 -4.60 -5.57
N ARG A 172 -11.26 -5.06 -6.79
CA ARG A 172 -11.68 -6.38 -7.25
C ARG A 172 -11.19 -7.52 -6.35
N PHE A 173 -9.94 -7.43 -5.89
CA PHE A 173 -9.35 -8.46 -5.03
C PHE A 173 -9.87 -8.38 -3.60
N TYR A 174 -10.18 -7.17 -3.10
CA TYR A 174 -10.89 -6.99 -1.83
C TYR A 174 -12.28 -7.62 -1.87
N ASP A 175 -13.06 -7.37 -2.92
CA ASP A 175 -14.39 -7.95 -3.07
C ASP A 175 -14.34 -9.49 -3.05
N ARG A 176 -13.34 -10.09 -3.71
CA ARG A 176 -13.09 -11.53 -3.64
C ARG A 176 -12.80 -11.98 -2.19
N GLN A 177 -11.86 -11.31 -1.50
CA GLN A 177 -11.46 -11.65 -0.13
C GLN A 177 -12.66 -11.63 0.85
N PHE A 178 -13.52 -10.63 0.72
CA PHE A 178 -14.73 -10.54 1.54
C PHE A 178 -15.77 -11.60 1.18
N SER A 179 -15.97 -11.91 -0.09
CA SER A 179 -16.90 -12.95 -0.54
C SER A 179 -16.49 -14.33 -0.02
N GLU A 180 -15.22 -14.68 -0.14
CA GLU A 180 -14.66 -15.94 0.38
C GLU A 180 -14.85 -16.08 1.90
N ARG A 181 -14.70 -15.00 2.67
CA ARG A 181 -14.95 -14.99 4.12
C ARG A 181 -16.42 -15.22 4.47
N HIS A 182 -17.34 -14.61 3.75
CA HIS A 182 -18.77 -14.83 3.97
C HIS A 182 -19.14 -16.28 3.73
N GLU A 183 -18.57 -16.92 2.71
CA GLU A 183 -18.80 -18.34 2.43
C GLU A 183 -18.23 -19.23 3.55
N LEU A 184 -16.97 -19.00 3.97
CA LEU A 184 -16.34 -19.73 5.06
C LEU A 184 -17.11 -19.62 6.38
N ASN A 185 -17.54 -18.41 6.74
CA ASN A 185 -18.31 -18.19 7.96
C ASN A 185 -19.67 -18.91 7.90
N ARG A 186 -20.34 -18.95 6.75
CA ARG A 186 -21.58 -19.68 6.55
C ARG A 186 -21.38 -21.19 6.70
N ASP A 187 -20.32 -21.74 6.11
CA ASP A 187 -19.99 -23.16 6.23
C ASP A 187 -19.66 -23.58 7.66
N VAL A 188 -18.95 -22.73 8.42
CA VAL A 188 -18.65 -22.98 9.84
C VAL A 188 -19.94 -22.99 10.67
N LEU A 189 -20.83 -22.01 10.46
CA LEU A 189 -22.14 -21.96 11.15
C LEU A 189 -22.98 -23.19 10.82
N GLN A 190 -23.04 -23.59 9.57
CA GLN A 190 -23.83 -24.76 9.13
C GLN A 190 -23.28 -26.07 9.70
N ARG A 191 -21.95 -26.19 9.82
CA ARG A 191 -21.32 -27.36 10.51
C ARG A 191 -21.60 -27.36 12.00
N PHE A 192 -21.62 -26.20 12.64
CA PHE A 192 -21.93 -26.05 14.06
C PHE A 192 -23.42 -26.42 14.33
N GLU A 193 -24.34 -25.93 13.49
CA GLU A 193 -25.77 -26.29 13.59
C GLU A 193 -26.04 -27.79 13.38
N ASN A 194 -25.25 -28.46 12.54
CA ASN A 194 -25.36 -29.90 12.32
C ASN A 194 -24.78 -30.78 13.44
N LEU A 195 -24.08 -30.18 14.41
CA LEU A 195 -23.47 -30.88 15.57
C LEU A 195 -24.34 -30.76 16.86
N LEU A 196 -25.40 -29.93 16.82
CA LEU A 196 -26.39 -29.76 17.89
C LEU A 196 -27.61 -30.63 17.63
#